data_d0c66c98e6785ee3cf1847b0787aad9b
#
_entry.id   d0c66c98e6785ee3cf1847b0787aad9b
#
_cell.length_a   1.000
_cell.length_b   1.000
_cell.length_c   1.000
_cell.angle_alpha   90.00
_cell.angle_beta   90.00
_cell.angle_gamma   90.00
#
_symmetry.space_group_name_H-M   'P 1'
#
loop_
_entity.id
_entity.type
_entity.pdbx_description
1 polymer ?
#
loop_
_entity_poly.entity_id
_entity_poly.type
_entity_poly.pdbx_seq_one_letter_code
_entity_poly.pdbx_strand_id
1 'polypeptide(L)'
;ALYYPTRNEVDVRPLVKDLWRREKVVLFPRICPETNLMEFRQVHSFDDFTAGPFKLMEPDESFPIWAPEQIEVVIVPGVAFDLQGYRIGFGGGYYDRFLPDLKQDAVKIAPVFEFQIVEDLPHEVHDQKVDWLVSEARLINVGTAD
;
A
#
# COMPACT_ATOMS: atom_id res chain seq x y z
N ALA A 1 -2.78 6.90 0.21
CA ALA A 1 -3.43 5.61 0.47
C ALA A 1 -2.50 4.72 1.27
N LEU A 2 -3.03 4.04 2.26
CA LEU A 2 -2.26 3.17 3.16
C LEU A 2 -2.95 1.81 3.28
N TYR A 3 -2.25 0.86 3.89
CA TYR A 3 -2.82 -0.44 4.25
C TYR A 3 -3.09 -0.48 5.76
N TYR A 4 -4.06 -1.30 6.18
CA TYR A 4 -4.24 -1.60 7.60
C TYR A 4 -3.27 -2.73 7.96
N PRO A 5 -2.32 -2.52 8.88
CA PRO A 5 -1.25 -3.49 9.10
C PRO A 5 -1.76 -4.77 9.73
N THR A 6 -1.25 -5.89 9.23
CA THR A 6 -1.34 -7.18 9.90
C THR A 6 -0.18 -7.32 10.89
N ARG A 7 -0.18 -8.41 11.66
CA ARG A 7 0.80 -8.63 12.73
C ARG A 7 2.26 -8.61 12.27
N ASN A 8 2.52 -9.04 11.03
CA ASN A 8 3.89 -9.18 10.50
C ASN A 8 4.31 -8.02 9.61
N GLU A 9 3.45 -7.02 9.43
CA GLU A 9 3.76 -5.85 8.60
C GLU A 9 4.24 -4.69 9.45
N VAL A 10 4.96 -3.77 8.81
CA VAL A 10 5.33 -2.51 9.47
C VAL A 10 4.05 -1.78 9.86
N ASP A 11 3.98 -1.32 11.11
CA ASP A 11 2.82 -0.63 11.64
C ASP A 11 2.81 0.83 11.17
N VAL A 12 1.91 1.13 10.25
CA VAL A 12 1.74 2.49 9.69
C VAL A 12 0.71 3.33 10.43
N ARG A 13 0.08 2.81 11.49
CA ARG A 13 -0.94 3.56 12.23
C ARG A 13 -0.43 4.86 12.85
N PRO A 14 0.80 4.94 13.37
CA PRO A 14 1.32 6.24 13.83
C PRO A 14 1.40 7.28 12.71
N LEU A 15 1.78 6.86 11.50
CA LEU A 15 1.78 7.74 10.34
C LEU A 15 0.36 8.20 9.99
N VAL A 16 -0.61 7.30 10.04
CA VAL A 16 -2.01 7.62 9.78
C VAL A 16 -2.51 8.70 10.74
N LYS A 17 -2.23 8.54 12.04
CA LYS A 17 -2.62 9.53 13.05
C LYS A 17 -1.98 10.89 12.79
N ASP A 18 -0.73 10.91 12.38
CA ASP A 18 -0.03 12.15 12.04
C ASP A 18 -0.64 12.82 10.81
N LEU A 19 -1.00 12.05 9.80
CA LEU A 19 -1.65 12.55 8.60
C LEU A 19 -3.00 13.18 8.92
N TRP A 20 -3.81 12.54 9.74
CA TRP A 20 -5.09 13.12 10.19
C TRP A 20 -4.89 14.41 10.97
N ARG A 21 -3.89 14.42 11.85
CA ARG A 21 -3.56 15.62 12.63
C ARG A 21 -3.18 16.79 11.73
N ARG A 22 -2.55 16.50 10.59
CA ARG A 22 -2.16 17.50 9.57
C ARG A 22 -3.28 17.76 8.56
N GLU A 23 -4.48 17.25 8.80
CA GLU A 23 -5.65 17.41 7.94
C GLU A 23 -5.43 16.88 6.51
N LYS A 24 -4.62 15.83 6.37
CA LYS A 24 -4.43 15.15 5.10
C LYS A 24 -5.52 14.13 4.85
N VAL A 25 -5.82 13.91 3.58
CA VAL A 25 -6.76 12.85 3.18
C VAL A 25 -6.08 11.50 3.35
N VAL A 26 -6.75 10.60 4.07
CA VAL A 26 -6.25 9.25 4.33
C VAL A 26 -7.22 8.24 3.74
N LEU A 27 -6.71 7.34 2.90
CA LEU A 27 -7.48 6.32 2.21
C LEU A 27 -7.00 4.94 2.61
N PHE A 28 -7.96 4.01 2.76
CA PHE A 28 -7.67 2.60 3.05
C PHE A 28 -8.37 1.70 2.06
N PRO A 29 -7.80 0.51 1.79
CA PRO A 29 -8.33 -0.39 0.78
C PRO A 29 -9.54 -1.18 1.29
N ARG A 30 -10.45 -1.44 0.37
CA ARG A 30 -11.56 -2.35 0.53
C ARG A 30 -11.65 -3.22 -0.71
N ILE A 31 -11.90 -4.50 -0.53
CA ILE A 31 -12.12 -5.42 -1.65
C ILE A 31 -13.61 -5.37 -2.00
N CYS A 32 -13.90 -4.95 -3.23
CA CYS A 32 -15.27 -4.93 -3.73
C CYS A 32 -15.75 -6.36 -3.99
N PRO A 33 -16.83 -6.84 -3.32
CA PRO A 33 -17.26 -8.24 -3.47
C PRO A 33 -17.72 -8.59 -4.89
N GLU A 34 -18.31 -7.64 -5.61
CA GLU A 34 -18.85 -7.88 -6.94
C GLU A 34 -17.77 -8.06 -8.00
N THR A 35 -16.66 -7.31 -7.91
CA THR A 35 -15.60 -7.30 -8.90
C THR A 35 -14.33 -8.02 -8.46
N ASN A 36 -14.20 -8.27 -7.15
CA ASN A 36 -12.97 -8.76 -6.53
C ASN A 36 -11.75 -7.86 -6.80
N LEU A 37 -12.00 -6.56 -7.00
CA LEU A 37 -10.97 -5.55 -7.17
C LEU A 37 -10.85 -4.70 -5.92
N MET A 38 -9.66 -4.15 -5.71
CA MET A 38 -9.37 -3.27 -4.60
C MET A 38 -9.78 -1.84 -4.95
N GLU A 39 -10.48 -1.19 -4.03
CA GLU A 39 -10.83 0.23 -4.10
C GLU A 39 -10.37 0.92 -2.83
N PHE A 40 -10.10 2.22 -2.89
CA PHE A 40 -9.69 2.99 -1.73
C PHE A 40 -10.77 3.95 -1.29
N ARG A 41 -11.04 3.99 0.00
CA ARG A 41 -12.08 4.82 0.61
C ARG A 41 -11.50 5.73 1.66
N GLN A 42 -12.04 6.95 1.76
CA GLN A 42 -11.58 7.94 2.71
C GLN A 42 -12.16 7.65 4.09
N VAL A 43 -11.28 7.61 5.11
CA VAL A 43 -11.67 7.40 6.49
C VAL A 43 -11.06 8.49 7.38
N HIS A 44 -11.70 8.74 8.51
CA HIS A 44 -11.31 9.79 9.45
C HIS A 44 -10.96 9.26 10.84
N SER A 45 -11.20 7.97 11.10
CA SER A 45 -10.97 7.35 12.39
C SER A 45 -10.78 5.85 12.22
N PHE A 46 -9.99 5.23 13.09
CA PHE A 46 -9.89 3.77 13.13
C PHE A 46 -11.19 3.10 13.57
N ASP A 47 -12.11 3.85 14.17
CA ASP A 47 -13.45 3.33 14.50
C ASP A 47 -14.32 3.12 13.26
N ASP A 48 -13.91 3.63 12.10
CA ASP A 48 -14.62 3.50 10.83
C ASP A 48 -14.40 2.14 10.16
N PHE A 49 -13.55 1.29 10.73
CA PHE A 49 -13.20 0.00 10.14
C PHE A 49 -14.10 -1.13 10.63
N THR A 50 -14.36 -2.09 9.72
CA THR A 50 -15.06 -3.32 10.02
C THR A 50 -14.23 -4.51 9.52
N ALA A 51 -14.53 -5.71 10.02
CA ALA A 51 -13.85 -6.92 9.54
C ALA A 51 -14.35 -7.28 8.14
N GLY A 52 -13.41 -7.34 7.20
CA GLY A 52 -13.67 -7.73 5.81
C GLY A 52 -13.21 -9.16 5.52
N PRO A 53 -13.08 -9.49 4.22
CA PRO A 53 -12.54 -10.78 3.79
C PRO A 53 -11.17 -11.05 4.41
N PHE A 54 -10.88 -12.33 4.68
CA PHE A 54 -9.61 -12.76 5.28
C PHE A 54 -9.35 -12.15 6.67
N LYS A 55 -10.41 -11.69 7.36
CA LYS A 55 -10.33 -11.04 8.68
C LYS A 55 -9.49 -9.76 8.67
N LEU A 56 -9.29 -9.15 7.50
CA LEU A 56 -8.62 -7.87 7.38
C LEU A 56 -9.59 -6.74 7.72
N MET A 57 -9.07 -5.72 8.39
CA MET A 57 -9.86 -4.53 8.69
C MET A 57 -9.95 -3.65 7.45
N GLU A 58 -11.16 -3.23 7.10
CA GLU A 58 -11.40 -2.37 5.94
C GLU A 58 -12.50 -1.36 6.22
N PRO A 59 -12.52 -0.23 5.47
CA PRO A 59 -13.61 0.74 5.61
C PRO A 59 -14.92 0.15 5.07
N ASP A 60 -16.03 0.57 5.68
CA ASP A 60 -17.37 0.23 5.22
C ASP A 60 -17.62 0.85 3.85
N GLU A 61 -18.53 0.24 3.08
CA GLU A 61 -18.92 0.72 1.75
C GLU A 61 -19.61 2.08 1.75
N SER A 62 -20.05 2.57 2.93
CA SER A 62 -20.65 3.90 3.06
C SER A 62 -19.65 5.04 2.97
N PHE A 63 -18.34 4.77 3.15
CA PHE A 63 -17.32 5.82 3.09
C PHE A 63 -16.97 6.17 1.64
N PRO A 64 -16.59 7.45 1.37
CA PRO A 64 -16.35 7.89 0.00
C PRO A 64 -15.22 7.13 -0.68
N ILE A 65 -15.47 6.70 -1.92
CA ILE A 65 -14.46 6.06 -2.77
C ILE A 65 -13.68 7.13 -3.53
N TRP A 66 -12.37 6.92 -3.66
CA TRP A 66 -11.50 7.79 -4.44
C TRP A 66 -11.04 7.07 -5.69
N ALA A 67 -11.09 7.76 -6.82
CA ALA A 67 -10.57 7.22 -8.08
C ALA A 67 -9.04 7.09 -8.01
N PRO A 68 -8.46 6.06 -8.64
CA PRO A 68 -7.00 5.90 -8.65
C PRO A 68 -6.24 7.14 -9.11
N GLU A 69 -6.79 7.87 -10.08
CA GLU A 69 -6.17 9.09 -10.64
C GLU A 69 -6.08 10.23 -9.64
N GLN A 70 -6.84 10.18 -8.56
CA GLN A 70 -6.85 11.19 -7.50
C GLN A 70 -5.83 10.91 -6.40
N ILE A 71 -5.22 9.74 -6.41
CA ILE A 71 -4.30 9.30 -5.35
C ILE A 71 -2.89 9.76 -5.69
N GLU A 72 -2.26 10.48 -4.76
CA GLU A 72 -0.93 11.06 -4.94
C GLU A 72 0.18 10.15 -4.41
N VAL A 73 -0.09 9.45 -3.29
CA VAL A 73 0.90 8.61 -2.62
C VAL A 73 0.24 7.32 -2.18
N VAL A 74 0.89 6.20 -2.44
CA VAL A 74 0.46 4.88 -1.97
C VAL A 74 1.55 4.27 -1.11
N ILE A 75 1.20 3.87 0.10
CA ILE A 75 2.05 3.09 0.96
C ILE A 75 1.75 1.62 0.69
N VAL A 76 2.72 0.90 0.15
CA VAL A 76 2.52 -0.42 -0.44
C VAL A 76 3.02 -1.50 0.52
N PRO A 77 2.17 -2.48 0.87
CA PRO A 77 2.59 -3.62 1.70
C PRO A 77 3.25 -4.70 0.85
N GLY A 78 3.91 -5.65 1.51
CA GLY A 78 4.47 -6.81 0.84
C GLY A 78 5.20 -7.74 1.80
N VAL A 79 5.53 -8.91 1.30
CA VAL A 79 6.26 -9.93 2.06
C VAL A 79 7.77 -9.71 1.94
N ALA A 80 8.25 -9.43 0.72
CA ALA A 80 9.66 -9.21 0.44
C ALA A 80 9.81 -8.19 -0.70
N PHE A 81 10.94 -7.50 -0.72
CA PHE A 81 11.25 -6.47 -1.70
C PHE A 81 12.70 -6.61 -2.15
N ASP A 82 13.00 -6.27 -3.41
CA ASP A 82 14.37 -6.18 -3.86
C ASP A 82 14.79 -4.71 -4.11
N LEU A 83 16.06 -4.51 -4.38
CA LEU A 83 16.62 -3.17 -4.56
C LEU A 83 16.19 -2.51 -5.87
N GLN A 84 15.56 -3.27 -6.76
CA GLN A 84 14.97 -2.75 -8.00
C GLN A 84 13.52 -2.31 -7.81
N GLY A 85 12.95 -2.53 -6.63
CA GLY A 85 11.58 -2.14 -6.31
C GLY A 85 10.52 -3.19 -6.55
N TYR A 86 10.90 -4.38 -6.98
CA TYR A 86 9.97 -5.49 -7.11
C TYR A 86 9.58 -6.02 -5.75
N ARG A 87 8.39 -6.57 -5.66
CA ARG A 87 7.86 -7.10 -4.40
C ARG A 87 7.15 -8.43 -4.60
N ILE A 88 7.14 -9.22 -3.54
CA ILE A 88 6.25 -10.37 -3.41
C ILE A 88 5.12 -9.97 -2.46
N GLY A 89 3.89 -10.08 -2.92
CA GLY A 89 2.70 -9.84 -2.12
C GLY A 89 2.18 -11.12 -1.50
N PHE A 90 0.94 -11.05 -1.01
CA PHE A 90 0.31 -12.17 -0.29
C PHE A 90 -0.44 -13.13 -1.21
N GLY A 91 -0.30 -13.00 -2.53
CA GLY A 91 -0.85 -13.95 -3.50
C GLY A 91 -2.14 -13.51 -4.18
N GLY A 92 -2.84 -12.50 -3.67
CA GLY A 92 -4.11 -12.04 -4.25
C GLY A 92 -3.95 -11.17 -5.50
N GLY A 93 -2.80 -10.56 -5.71
CA GLY A 93 -2.52 -9.71 -6.87
C GLY A 93 -3.27 -8.37 -6.88
N TYR A 94 -3.84 -7.96 -5.75
CA TYR A 94 -4.66 -6.75 -5.67
C TYR A 94 -3.86 -5.49 -6.00
N TYR A 95 -2.66 -5.34 -5.46
CA TYR A 95 -1.82 -4.17 -5.72
C TYR A 95 -1.27 -4.18 -7.15
N ASP A 96 -0.89 -5.34 -7.69
CA ASP A 96 -0.40 -5.42 -9.06
C ASP A 96 -1.49 -5.08 -10.09
N ARG A 97 -2.76 -5.31 -9.76
CA ARG A 97 -3.88 -4.88 -10.60
C ARG A 97 -4.25 -3.43 -10.40
N PHE A 98 -4.04 -2.88 -9.20
CA PHE A 98 -4.44 -1.51 -8.85
C PHE A 98 -3.39 -0.46 -9.25
N LEU A 99 -2.11 -0.72 -8.98
CA LEU A 99 -1.05 0.27 -9.16
C LEU A 99 -0.94 0.83 -10.59
N PRO A 100 -1.19 0.05 -11.65
CA PRO A 100 -1.17 0.60 -13.02
C PRO A 100 -2.19 1.71 -13.27
N ASP A 101 -3.28 1.76 -12.50
CA ASP A 101 -4.36 2.73 -12.67
C ASP A 101 -4.05 4.09 -12.03
N LEU A 102 -2.98 4.19 -11.25
CA LEU A 102 -2.54 5.44 -10.64
C LEU A 102 -2.04 6.39 -11.72
N LYS A 103 -2.11 7.70 -11.44
CA LYS A 103 -1.46 8.67 -12.32
C LYS A 103 0.05 8.43 -12.32
N GLN A 104 0.72 8.84 -13.40
CA GLN A 104 2.13 8.52 -13.64
C GLN A 104 3.06 9.08 -12.56
N ASP A 105 2.74 10.25 -12.00
CA ASP A 105 3.55 10.91 -10.97
C ASP A 105 3.18 10.53 -9.54
N ALA A 106 2.25 9.58 -9.36
CA ALA A 106 1.94 9.06 -8.02
C ALA A 106 3.16 8.33 -7.45
N VAL A 107 3.43 8.57 -6.17
CA VAL A 107 4.60 8.00 -5.48
C VAL A 107 4.20 6.74 -4.75
N LYS A 108 4.96 5.66 -4.92
CA LYS A 108 4.76 4.37 -4.29
C LYS A 108 5.89 4.12 -3.30
N ILE A 109 5.56 4.03 -2.02
CA ILE A 109 6.53 3.88 -0.92
C ILE A 109 6.22 2.60 -0.18
N ALA A 110 7.22 1.76 0.03
CA ALA A 110 7.09 0.54 0.80
C ALA A 110 7.87 0.65 2.12
N PRO A 111 7.16 0.73 3.27
CA PRO A 111 7.82 0.57 4.55
C PRO A 111 8.11 -0.91 4.76
N VAL A 112 9.34 -1.23 5.15
CA VAL A 112 9.81 -2.61 5.26
C VAL A 112 10.68 -2.77 6.50
N PHE A 113 10.78 -3.99 7.00
CA PHE A 113 11.87 -4.35 7.89
C PHE A 113 13.08 -4.70 7.04
N GLU A 114 14.28 -4.42 7.53
CA GLU A 114 15.50 -4.63 6.74
C GLU A 114 15.61 -6.08 6.25
N PHE A 115 15.16 -7.06 7.03
CA PHE A 115 15.18 -8.47 6.63
C PHE A 115 14.27 -8.81 5.45
N GLN A 116 13.31 -7.93 5.13
CA GLN A 116 12.43 -8.12 3.97
C GLN A 116 13.08 -7.70 2.65
N ILE A 117 14.23 -7.00 2.71
CA ILE A 117 14.97 -6.57 1.53
C ILE A 117 15.91 -7.69 1.12
N VAL A 118 15.77 -8.18 -0.10
CA VAL A 118 16.58 -9.25 -0.67
C VAL A 118 17.27 -8.74 -1.93
N GLU A 119 18.27 -9.49 -2.43
CA GLU A 119 19.07 -9.04 -3.58
C GLU A 119 18.26 -9.00 -4.87
N ASP A 120 17.50 -10.05 -5.13
CA ASP A 120 16.77 -10.18 -6.39
C ASP A 120 15.55 -11.07 -6.19
N LEU A 121 14.42 -10.61 -6.70
CA LEU A 121 13.17 -11.37 -6.68
C LEU A 121 12.78 -11.78 -8.07
N PRO A 122 12.20 -12.99 -8.23
CA PRO A 122 11.59 -13.35 -9.50
C PRO A 122 10.43 -12.38 -9.79
N HIS A 123 10.36 -11.92 -11.04
CA HIS A 123 9.31 -11.01 -11.43
C HIS A 123 8.94 -11.23 -12.90
N GLU A 124 7.76 -10.75 -13.26
CA GLU A 124 7.25 -10.77 -14.60
C GLU A 124 7.10 -9.35 -15.14
N VAL A 125 6.90 -9.21 -16.44
CA VAL A 125 6.86 -7.90 -17.10
C VAL A 125 5.71 -7.01 -16.58
N HIS A 126 4.62 -7.62 -16.11
CA HIS A 126 3.45 -6.88 -15.58
C HIS A 126 3.56 -6.55 -14.08
N ASP A 127 4.59 -7.04 -13.40
CA ASP A 127 4.77 -6.75 -11.98
C ASP A 127 5.14 -5.29 -11.77
N GLN A 128 4.53 -4.68 -10.76
CA GLN A 128 4.70 -3.26 -10.47
C GLN A 128 5.79 -3.02 -9.46
N LYS A 129 6.60 -1.98 -9.70
CA LYS A 129 7.68 -1.59 -8.80
C LYS A 129 7.20 -0.50 -7.85
N VAL A 130 7.82 -0.43 -6.67
CA VAL A 130 7.72 0.74 -5.81
C VAL A 130 8.85 1.72 -6.13
N ASP A 131 8.67 2.97 -5.71
CA ASP A 131 9.65 4.03 -5.96
C ASP A 131 10.64 4.18 -4.81
N TRP A 132 10.19 3.87 -3.59
CA TRP A 132 10.98 4.02 -2.38
C TRP A 132 10.80 2.83 -1.46
N LEU A 133 11.90 2.43 -0.81
CA LEU A 133 11.89 1.50 0.32
C LEU A 133 12.35 2.27 1.55
N VAL A 134 11.62 2.13 2.66
CA VAL A 134 11.97 2.75 3.93
C VAL A 134 12.06 1.66 4.99
N SER A 135 13.25 1.46 5.54
CA SER A 135 13.44 0.48 6.60
C SER A 135 13.90 1.18 7.89
N GLU A 136 14.06 0.41 8.96
CA GLU A 136 14.65 0.91 10.21
C GLU A 136 16.10 1.35 10.05
N ALA A 137 16.76 0.94 8.97
CA ALA A 137 18.19 1.20 8.75
C ALA A 137 18.44 2.22 7.64
N ARG A 138 17.57 2.33 6.62
CA ARG A 138 17.89 3.16 5.45
C ARG A 138 16.66 3.58 4.65
N LEU A 139 16.88 4.61 3.85
CA LEU A 139 15.91 5.11 2.88
C LEU A 139 16.50 4.88 1.49
N ILE A 140 15.80 4.12 0.65
CA ILE A 140 16.30 3.74 -0.67
C ILE A 140 15.39 4.32 -1.74
N ASN A 141 15.94 5.16 -2.61
CA ASN A 141 15.26 5.63 -3.81
C ASN A 141 15.55 4.63 -4.94
N VAL A 142 14.57 3.80 -5.26
CA VAL A 142 14.69 2.75 -6.29
C VAL A 142 14.99 3.34 -7.66
N GLY A 143 14.38 4.49 -8.00
CA GLY A 143 14.54 5.12 -9.29
C GLY A 143 15.94 5.66 -9.58
N THR A 144 16.77 5.83 -8.54
CA THR A 144 18.15 6.32 -8.67
C THR A 144 19.19 5.26 -8.34
N ALA A 145 18.77 4.03 -8.05
CA ALA A 145 19.65 2.93 -7.64
C ALA A 145 20.17 2.11 -8.84
N ASP A 146 20.35 2.74 -9.98
CA ASP A 146 20.90 2.08 -11.18
C ASP A 146 22.43 2.02 -11.12
#